data_fb61b797b7ed495c5a1fe424d1cf665b
#
_entry.id   fb61b797b7ed495c5a1fe424d1cf665b
#
_cell.length_a   1.000
_cell.length_b   1.000
_cell.length_c   1.000
_cell.angle_alpha   90.00
_cell.angle_beta   90.00
_cell.angle_gamma   90.00
#
_symmetry.space_group_name_H-M   'P 1'
#
loop_
_entity.id
_entity.type
_entity.pdbx_description
1 polymer ?
#
loop_
_entity_poly.entity_id
_entity_poly.type
_entity_poly.pdbx_seq_one_letter_code
_entity_poly.pdbx_strand_id
1 'polypeptide(L)'
;GLGDVYKRQGILRIEKFSPDKIWCAVLYDADQQGYPYVKRFAFEPSTKPQSFMGENKDSRFVLLTDEAYPRLQITFGGHDSFRDPQEIDAESFIGVKSFKAKGKRLTTFDTETITELEPIRRPEPETEEAVAGETEEKDTEKENLDPDAGKSQSDIVDELTGQMKLFEDE
;
A
#
# COMPACT_ATOMS: atom_id res chain seq x y z
N GLY A 1 -27.06 33.26 -15.11
CA GLY A 1 -26.76 32.98 -13.78
C GLY A 1 -25.47 32.20 -13.55
N LEU A 2 -24.46 32.89 -13.05
CA LEU A 2 -23.19 32.26 -12.60
C LEU A 2 -23.35 31.38 -11.32
N GLY A 3 -24.56 31.25 -10.80
CA GLY A 3 -24.82 30.52 -9.55
C GLY A 3 -25.05 29.02 -9.67
N ASP A 4 -25.35 28.52 -10.87
CA ASP A 4 -25.73 27.10 -11.02
C ASP A 4 -24.57 26.14 -11.30
N VAL A 5 -23.41 26.66 -11.66
CA VAL A 5 -22.24 25.82 -11.97
C VAL A 5 -21.58 25.31 -10.66
N TYR A 6 -21.69 26.05 -9.57
CA TYR A 6 -21.11 25.66 -8.27
C TYR A 6 -21.95 24.65 -7.47
N LYS A 7 -23.23 24.49 -7.79
CA LYS A 7 -24.12 23.57 -7.05
C LYS A 7 -23.95 22.07 -7.37
N ARG A 8 -23.15 21.73 -8.37
CA ARG A 8 -22.90 20.33 -8.74
C ARG A 8 -21.54 19.76 -8.32
N GLN A 9 -20.74 20.55 -7.64
CA GLN A 9 -19.49 20.05 -7.06
C GLN A 9 -19.80 19.47 -5.68
N GLY A 10 -20.05 18.16 -5.65
CA GLY A 10 -20.17 17.43 -4.38
C GLY A 10 -18.82 17.36 -3.68
N ILE A 11 -18.73 17.92 -2.48
CA ILE A 11 -17.59 17.73 -1.61
C ILE A 11 -17.79 16.37 -0.94
N LEU A 12 -16.89 15.42 -1.21
CA LEU A 12 -16.93 14.09 -0.60
C LEU A 12 -16.35 14.11 0.82
N ARG A 13 -15.28 14.87 1.03
CA ARG A 13 -14.55 14.87 2.29
C ARG A 13 -13.73 16.15 2.46
N ILE A 14 -13.63 16.63 3.68
CA ILE A 14 -12.74 17.74 4.08
C ILE A 14 -11.91 17.23 5.25
N GLU A 15 -10.60 17.29 5.10
CA GLU A 15 -9.66 16.88 6.15
C GLU A 15 -8.33 17.63 6.04
N LYS A 16 -7.52 17.55 7.10
CA LYS A 16 -6.16 18.06 7.08
C LYS A 16 -5.30 17.21 6.15
N PHE A 17 -4.50 17.85 5.31
CA PHE A 17 -3.56 17.17 4.44
C PHE A 17 -2.51 16.38 5.25
N SER A 18 -2.30 15.13 4.88
CA SER A 18 -1.22 14.27 5.38
C SER A 18 -0.50 13.66 4.18
N PRO A 19 0.82 13.88 4.05
CA PRO A 19 1.59 13.38 2.92
C PRO A 19 1.74 11.86 2.94
N ASP A 20 1.68 11.25 4.11
CA ASP A 20 1.86 9.79 4.30
C ASP A 20 0.55 9.01 4.12
N LYS A 21 -0.55 9.74 3.95
CA LYS A 21 -1.86 9.13 3.80
C LYS A 21 -2.01 8.48 2.43
N ILE A 22 -2.25 7.18 2.45
CA ILE A 22 -2.49 6.40 1.23
C ILE A 22 -3.99 6.35 0.96
N TRP A 23 -4.34 6.68 -0.26
CA TRP A 23 -5.69 6.61 -0.78
C TRP A 23 -5.85 5.42 -1.70
N CYS A 24 -6.99 4.78 -1.63
CA CYS A 24 -7.43 3.80 -2.60
C CYS A 24 -8.67 4.34 -3.32
N ALA A 25 -8.59 4.43 -4.63
CA ALA A 25 -9.69 4.90 -5.47
C ALA A 25 -10.06 3.87 -6.52
N VAL A 26 -11.35 3.72 -6.77
CA VAL A 26 -11.90 2.94 -7.87
C VAL A 26 -12.62 3.88 -8.83
N LEU A 27 -12.36 3.70 -10.11
CA LEU A 27 -12.94 4.49 -11.18
C LEU A 27 -13.11 3.66 -12.45
N TYR A 28 -14.08 4.02 -13.27
CA TYR A 28 -14.17 3.57 -14.65
C TYR A 28 -13.37 4.55 -15.52
N ASP A 29 -12.32 4.06 -16.14
CA ASP A 29 -11.41 4.89 -16.93
C ASP A 29 -11.84 4.90 -18.40
N ALA A 30 -12.34 6.05 -18.87
CA ALA A 30 -12.80 6.19 -20.24
C ALA A 30 -11.65 6.05 -21.28
N ASP A 31 -10.43 6.41 -20.91
CA ASP A 31 -9.25 6.22 -21.77
C ASP A 31 -8.83 4.74 -21.86
N GLN A 32 -9.37 3.91 -20.98
CA GLN A 32 -9.12 2.47 -20.92
C GLN A 32 -10.40 1.66 -21.24
N GLN A 33 -11.14 2.08 -22.23
CA GLN A 33 -12.38 1.42 -22.71
C GLN A 33 -13.51 1.37 -21.66
N GLY A 34 -13.45 2.23 -20.64
CA GLY A 34 -14.45 2.28 -19.59
C GLY A 34 -14.41 1.11 -18.60
N TYR A 35 -13.33 0.34 -18.57
CA TYR A 35 -13.16 -0.71 -17.58
C TYR A 35 -12.90 -0.15 -16.17
N PRO A 36 -13.26 -0.89 -15.13
CA PRO A 36 -12.98 -0.50 -13.76
C PRO A 36 -11.49 -0.67 -13.41
N TYR A 37 -10.91 0.38 -12.86
CA TYR A 37 -9.53 0.46 -12.40
C TYR A 37 -9.46 0.81 -10.93
N VAL A 38 -8.53 0.20 -10.22
CA VAL A 38 -8.15 0.57 -8.86
C VAL A 38 -6.81 1.25 -8.86
N LYS A 39 -6.66 2.28 -8.02
CA LYS A 39 -5.43 3.03 -7.82
C LYS A 39 -5.16 3.14 -6.33
N ARG A 40 -3.90 2.96 -5.93
CA ARG A 40 -3.43 3.31 -4.58
C ARG A 40 -2.34 4.37 -4.72
N PHE A 41 -2.52 5.48 -4.05
CA PHE A 41 -1.64 6.63 -4.19
C PHE A 41 -1.65 7.52 -2.95
N ALA A 42 -0.62 8.35 -2.82
CA ALA A 42 -0.60 9.49 -1.92
C ALA A 42 -0.64 10.78 -2.73
N PHE A 43 -1.29 11.82 -2.20
CA PHE A 43 -1.23 13.14 -2.79
C PHE A 43 0.09 13.82 -2.43
N GLU A 44 0.63 14.58 -3.36
CA GLU A 44 1.84 15.36 -3.16
C GLU A 44 1.52 16.70 -2.47
N PRO A 45 2.42 17.27 -1.65
CA PRO A 45 2.24 18.61 -1.13
C PRO A 45 2.13 19.61 -2.29
N SER A 46 0.98 20.26 -2.42
CA SER A 46 0.71 21.20 -3.51
C SER A 46 -0.36 22.20 -3.14
N THR A 47 -0.20 23.42 -3.61
CA THR A 47 -1.26 24.45 -3.57
C THR A 47 -2.20 24.36 -4.77
N LYS A 48 -1.87 23.53 -5.76
CA LYS A 48 -2.68 23.34 -6.95
C LYS A 48 -3.56 22.09 -6.81
N PRO A 49 -4.75 22.09 -7.41
CA PRO A 49 -5.60 20.91 -7.46
C PRO A 49 -4.86 19.72 -8.11
N GLN A 50 -5.02 18.54 -7.54
CA GLN A 50 -4.50 17.29 -8.08
C GLN A 50 -5.66 16.38 -8.45
N SER A 51 -5.63 15.83 -9.67
CA SER A 51 -6.64 14.90 -10.14
C SER A 51 -6.06 13.50 -10.26
N PHE A 52 -6.73 12.52 -9.67
CA PHE A 52 -6.41 11.11 -9.82
C PHE A 52 -7.26 10.42 -10.90
N MET A 53 -8.29 11.09 -11.43
CA MET A 53 -9.18 10.52 -12.43
C MET A 53 -8.68 10.65 -13.87
N GLY A 54 -7.55 11.37 -14.08
CA GLY A 54 -7.10 11.72 -15.42
C GLY A 54 -7.82 12.96 -15.97
N GLU A 55 -7.70 13.18 -17.28
CA GLU A 55 -8.24 14.37 -17.96
C GLU A 55 -9.57 14.07 -18.70
N ASN A 56 -9.88 12.81 -18.92
CA ASN A 56 -11.08 12.42 -19.64
C ASN A 56 -12.33 12.59 -18.77
N LYS A 57 -13.23 13.44 -19.21
CA LYS A 57 -14.46 13.77 -18.46
C LYS A 57 -15.49 12.64 -18.44
N ASP A 58 -15.34 11.66 -19.32
CA ASP A 58 -16.23 10.49 -19.39
C ASP A 58 -15.83 9.41 -18.38
N SER A 59 -14.66 9.58 -17.75
CA SER A 59 -14.25 8.73 -16.62
C SER A 59 -15.19 8.93 -15.44
N ARG A 60 -15.61 7.83 -14.83
CA ARG A 60 -16.59 7.84 -13.75
C ARG A 60 -15.98 7.37 -12.44
N PHE A 61 -16.09 8.21 -11.43
CA PHE A 61 -15.70 7.90 -10.06
C PHE A 61 -16.66 6.88 -9.43
N VAL A 62 -16.12 5.93 -8.67
CA VAL A 62 -16.88 4.91 -7.95
C VAL A 62 -16.73 5.10 -6.44
N LEU A 63 -15.52 4.97 -5.91
CA LEU A 63 -15.25 5.11 -4.48
C LEU A 63 -13.85 5.65 -4.21
N LEU A 64 -13.67 6.22 -3.02
CA LEU A 64 -12.40 6.67 -2.48
C LEU A 64 -12.36 6.32 -0.99
N THR A 65 -11.35 5.59 -0.59
CA THR A 65 -11.14 5.19 0.81
C THR A 65 -9.69 5.42 1.24
N ASP A 66 -9.48 5.62 2.52
CA ASP A 66 -8.19 5.73 3.18
C ASP A 66 -7.89 4.56 4.11
N GLU A 67 -8.69 3.49 3.98
CA GLU A 67 -8.41 2.25 4.69
C GLU A 67 -7.01 1.71 4.36
N ALA A 68 -6.30 1.22 5.37
CA ALA A 68 -4.96 0.65 5.19
C ALA A 68 -4.99 -0.62 4.34
N TYR A 69 -6.04 -1.43 4.55
CA TYR A 69 -6.27 -2.70 3.85
C TYR A 69 -7.64 -2.71 3.19
N PRO A 70 -7.84 -1.91 2.12
CA PRO A 70 -9.14 -1.78 1.50
C PRO A 70 -9.52 -3.06 0.78
N ARG A 71 -10.73 -3.57 1.08
CA ARG A 71 -11.29 -4.77 0.48
C ARG A 71 -12.47 -4.39 -0.40
N LEU A 72 -12.45 -4.84 -1.62
CA LEU A 72 -13.45 -4.50 -2.62
C LEU A 72 -14.26 -5.72 -3.00
N GLN A 73 -15.56 -5.55 -3.19
CA GLN A 73 -16.43 -6.55 -3.80
C GLN A 73 -16.91 -6.05 -5.14
N ILE A 74 -16.75 -6.86 -6.16
CA ILE A 74 -17.24 -6.63 -7.51
C ILE A 74 -18.43 -7.52 -7.75
N THR A 75 -19.57 -6.93 -8.08
CA THR A 75 -20.75 -7.65 -8.53
C THR A 75 -20.86 -7.50 -10.04
N PHE A 76 -21.13 -8.57 -10.72
CA PHE A 76 -21.20 -8.60 -12.17
C PHE A 76 -22.63 -8.39 -12.67
N GLY A 77 -22.75 -7.74 -13.83
CA GLY A 77 -24.02 -7.41 -14.45
C GLY A 77 -24.05 -7.72 -15.95
N GLY A 78 -25.07 -7.32 -16.64
CA GLY A 78 -25.19 -7.51 -18.08
C GLY A 78 -25.01 -8.96 -18.52
N HIS A 79 -24.09 -9.20 -19.43
CA HIS A 79 -23.78 -10.54 -19.93
C HIS A 79 -23.08 -11.44 -18.89
N ASP A 80 -22.48 -10.83 -17.87
CA ASP A 80 -21.70 -11.52 -16.84
C ASP A 80 -22.46 -11.68 -15.51
N SER A 81 -23.75 -11.38 -15.47
CA SER A 81 -24.58 -11.43 -14.26
C SER A 81 -24.69 -12.81 -13.60
N PHE A 82 -24.32 -13.86 -14.32
CA PHE A 82 -24.29 -15.24 -13.81
C PHE A 82 -23.05 -15.57 -12.97
N ARG A 83 -22.08 -14.63 -12.92
CA ARG A 83 -20.84 -14.81 -12.16
C ARG A 83 -21.05 -14.50 -10.70
N ASP A 84 -20.41 -15.28 -9.85
CA ASP A 84 -20.35 -14.98 -8.43
C ASP A 84 -19.59 -13.69 -8.17
N PRO A 85 -19.98 -12.91 -7.14
CA PRO A 85 -19.25 -11.73 -6.74
C PRO A 85 -17.79 -12.04 -6.45
N GLN A 86 -16.89 -11.18 -6.92
CA GLN A 86 -15.45 -11.31 -6.70
C GLN A 86 -14.99 -10.34 -5.63
N GLU A 87 -14.22 -10.84 -4.67
CA GLU A 87 -13.57 -10.02 -3.65
C GLU A 87 -12.10 -9.82 -3.98
N ILE A 88 -11.62 -8.61 -3.74
CA ILE A 88 -10.25 -8.20 -4.02
C ILE A 88 -9.72 -7.43 -2.81
N ASP A 89 -8.59 -7.89 -2.28
CA ASP A 89 -7.78 -7.11 -1.34
C ASP A 89 -6.90 -6.15 -2.14
N ALA A 90 -7.20 -4.86 -2.10
CA ALA A 90 -6.53 -3.87 -2.93
C ALA A 90 -5.07 -3.67 -2.52
N GLU A 91 -4.69 -3.95 -1.28
CA GLU A 91 -3.31 -3.83 -0.82
C GLU A 91 -2.41 -4.86 -1.48
N SER A 92 -2.84 -6.10 -1.54
CA SER A 92 -2.11 -7.18 -2.22
C SER A 92 -2.24 -7.11 -3.74
N PHE A 93 -3.32 -6.54 -4.24
CA PHE A 93 -3.61 -6.45 -5.67
C PHE A 93 -2.80 -5.37 -6.39
N ILE A 94 -2.60 -4.20 -5.75
CA ILE A 94 -1.85 -3.08 -6.33
C ILE A 94 -1.01 -2.35 -5.28
N GLY A 95 0.27 -2.13 -5.58
CA GLY A 95 1.14 -1.29 -4.77
C GLY A 95 0.81 0.21 -4.90
N VAL A 96 1.31 1.00 -3.95
CA VAL A 96 1.18 2.46 -3.98
C VAL A 96 1.98 3.04 -5.13
N LYS A 97 1.36 3.92 -5.91
CA LYS A 97 1.96 4.62 -7.05
C LYS A 97 1.63 6.11 -7.01
N SER A 98 2.11 6.86 -7.99
CA SER A 98 1.72 8.27 -8.15
C SER A 98 0.20 8.38 -8.42
N PHE A 99 -0.42 9.45 -7.92
CA PHE A 99 -1.83 9.76 -8.20
C PHE A 99 -2.14 9.91 -9.69
N LYS A 100 -1.13 10.21 -10.52
CA LYS A 100 -1.23 10.29 -11.98
C LYS A 100 -1.19 8.93 -12.68
N ALA A 101 -0.78 7.87 -11.99
CA ALA A 101 -0.71 6.55 -12.57
C ALA A 101 -2.10 6.05 -13.00
N LYS A 102 -2.15 5.24 -14.06
CA LYS A 102 -3.42 4.68 -14.58
C LYS A 102 -4.11 3.72 -13.62
N GLY A 103 -3.34 3.10 -12.73
CA GLY A 103 -3.87 2.07 -11.84
C GLY A 103 -3.80 0.67 -12.47
N LYS A 104 -4.52 -0.27 -11.86
CA LYS A 104 -4.63 -1.65 -12.33
C LYS A 104 -6.10 -1.99 -12.59
N ARG A 105 -6.37 -2.60 -13.72
CA ARG A 105 -7.72 -3.03 -14.09
C ARG A 105 -8.20 -4.13 -13.15
N LEU A 106 -9.41 -3.94 -12.63
CA LEU A 106 -10.04 -4.90 -11.71
C LEU A 106 -10.59 -6.11 -12.46
N THR A 107 -11.31 -5.87 -13.55
CA THR A 107 -11.92 -6.92 -14.37
C THR A 107 -12.15 -6.44 -15.80
N THR A 108 -12.38 -7.37 -16.71
CA THR A 108 -12.83 -7.13 -18.09
C THR A 108 -14.29 -7.49 -18.28
N PHE A 109 -14.94 -8.04 -17.26
CA PHE A 109 -16.33 -8.44 -17.28
C PHE A 109 -17.25 -7.27 -17.03
N ASP A 110 -18.51 -7.39 -17.47
CA ASP A 110 -19.53 -6.39 -17.19
C ASP A 110 -19.77 -6.32 -15.68
N THR A 111 -19.59 -5.14 -15.12
CA THR A 111 -19.77 -4.90 -13.69
C THR A 111 -21.06 -4.15 -13.40
N GLU A 112 -21.80 -4.61 -12.41
CA GLU A 112 -22.98 -3.93 -11.90
C GLU A 112 -22.61 -2.92 -10.81
N THR A 113 -21.94 -3.41 -9.77
CA THR A 113 -21.49 -2.55 -8.65
C THR A 113 -20.09 -2.94 -8.16
N ILE A 114 -19.41 -1.95 -7.61
CA ILE A 114 -18.15 -2.14 -6.88
C ILE A 114 -18.33 -1.43 -5.55
N THR A 115 -18.22 -2.18 -4.46
CA THR A 115 -18.42 -1.69 -3.11
C THR A 115 -17.19 -2.00 -2.23
N GLU A 116 -17.00 -1.21 -1.20
CA GLU A 116 -16.01 -1.48 -0.18
C GLU A 116 -16.61 -2.40 0.89
N LEU A 117 -15.85 -3.43 1.26
CA LEU A 117 -16.15 -4.32 2.36
C LEU A 117 -15.30 -3.96 3.58
N GLU A 118 -15.71 -4.42 4.75
CA GLU A 118 -14.87 -4.31 5.94
C GLU A 118 -13.54 -5.04 5.73
N PRO A 119 -12.41 -4.41 6.11
CA PRO A 119 -11.10 -5.02 5.98
C PRO A 119 -10.98 -6.23 6.91
N ILE A 120 -10.37 -7.30 6.42
CA ILE A 120 -10.08 -8.49 7.23
C ILE A 120 -8.99 -8.19 8.27
N ARG A 121 -8.06 -7.30 7.89
CA ARG A 121 -6.97 -6.85 8.75
C ARG A 121 -7.16 -5.38 9.04
N ARG A 122 -6.85 -4.98 10.27
CA ARG A 122 -6.70 -3.57 10.66
C ARG A 122 -5.25 -3.36 11.07
N PRO A 123 -4.65 -2.17 10.82
CA PRO A 123 -3.37 -1.86 11.40
C PRO A 123 -3.50 -2.00 12.93
N GLU A 124 -2.59 -2.74 13.52
CA GLU A 124 -2.51 -2.77 14.97
C GLU A 124 -2.29 -1.34 15.46
N PRO A 125 -3.04 -0.86 16.45
CA PRO A 125 -2.74 0.43 17.04
C PRO A 125 -1.29 0.36 17.54
N GLU A 126 -0.45 1.26 17.05
CA GLU A 126 0.87 1.47 17.64
C GLU A 126 0.60 1.82 19.09
N THR A 127 0.80 0.84 19.96
CA THR A 127 0.88 1.07 21.40
C THR A 127 2.12 1.91 21.58
N GLU A 128 1.93 3.22 21.75
CA GLU A 128 2.92 4.05 22.39
C GLU A 128 3.10 3.47 23.79
N GLU A 129 4.00 2.49 23.93
CA GLU A 129 4.53 2.15 25.23
C GLU A 129 5.30 3.35 25.70
N ALA A 130 4.62 4.10 26.55
CA ALA A 130 5.22 5.11 27.36
C ALA A 130 6.42 4.49 28.07
N VAL A 131 7.60 4.98 27.73
CA VAL A 131 8.80 4.79 28.52
C VAL A 131 8.59 5.53 29.83
N ALA A 132 8.00 4.86 30.79
CA ALA A 132 8.08 5.25 32.17
C ALA A 132 9.39 4.69 32.71
N GLY A 133 10.36 5.58 32.85
CA GLY A 133 11.59 5.29 33.56
C GLY A 133 11.31 4.93 35.02
N GLU A 134 11.89 3.88 35.46
CA GLU A 134 12.24 3.70 36.87
C GLU A 134 13.70 3.42 36.98
N THR A 135 14.40 4.44 37.44
CA THR A 135 15.68 4.42 38.06
C THR A 135 15.54 3.70 39.41
N GLU A 136 16.18 2.57 39.57
CA GLU A 136 16.63 2.14 40.88
C GLU A 136 18.10 1.77 40.82
N GLU A 137 18.87 2.67 41.43
CA GLU A 137 20.23 2.41 41.93
C GLU A 137 20.18 1.31 42.97
N LYS A 138 21.06 0.35 42.87
CA LYS A 138 21.65 -0.27 44.04
C LYS A 138 23.07 -0.78 43.79
N ASP A 139 23.97 -0.05 44.39
CA ASP A 139 25.31 -0.40 44.72
C ASP A 139 25.43 -1.81 45.34
N THR A 140 26.50 -2.52 45.00
CA THR A 140 27.51 -3.14 45.85
C THR A 140 28.43 -4.01 44.98
N GLU A 141 29.63 -3.56 44.77
CA GLU A 141 30.88 -3.90 45.43
C GLU A 141 31.50 -5.28 45.11
N LYS A 142 32.66 -5.20 44.40
CA LYS A 142 33.90 -5.99 44.51
C LYS A 142 33.79 -7.51 44.34
N GLU A 143 34.64 -8.15 43.60
CA GLU A 143 36.08 -8.31 43.74
C GLU A 143 36.68 -9.14 42.58
N ASN A 144 37.80 -8.64 42.06
CA ASN A 144 39.00 -9.30 41.55
C ASN A 144 38.99 -10.78 41.11
N LEU A 145 39.48 -11.02 39.91
CA LEU A 145 40.76 -11.69 39.66
C LEU A 145 40.92 -12.07 38.19
N ASP A 146 41.83 -11.39 37.51
CA ASP A 146 42.63 -11.93 36.43
C ASP A 146 43.64 -12.94 36.97
N PRO A 147 44.42 -13.67 36.18
CA PRO A 147 44.57 -13.72 34.73
C PRO A 147 44.80 -15.13 34.17
N ASP A 148 45.03 -15.16 32.87
CA ASP A 148 46.07 -15.96 32.23
C ASP A 148 45.67 -16.97 31.15
N ALA A 149 46.28 -16.69 30.07
CA ALA A 149 46.77 -17.54 28.99
C ALA A 149 45.76 -18.30 28.13
N GLY A 150 45.69 -18.05 26.90
CA GLY A 150 46.70 -17.98 25.87
C GLY A 150 46.45 -18.97 24.77
N LYS A 151 46.66 -18.52 23.59
CA LYS A 151 46.90 -19.25 22.33
C LYS A 151 45.69 -19.65 21.49
N SER A 152 45.57 -18.94 20.45
CA SER A 152 46.02 -19.12 19.05
C SER A 152 45.08 -19.99 18.25
N GLN A 153 44.29 -19.49 17.41
CA GLN A 153 44.39 -18.82 16.27
C GLN A 153 45.00 -19.41 15.12
N SER A 154 44.48 -19.38 14.07
CA SER A 154 44.86 -19.81 12.76
C SER A 154 44.67 -21.29 12.49
N ASP A 155 43.69 -21.57 11.72
CA ASP A 155 43.65 -22.54 10.63
C ASP A 155 42.20 -22.91 10.33
N ILE A 156 41.48 -22.05 9.72
CA ILE A 156 40.30 -22.38 8.91
C ILE A 156 40.01 -21.26 7.93
N VAL A 157 40.88 -21.08 6.98
CA VAL A 157 40.60 -20.27 5.78
C VAL A 157 41.32 -20.78 4.53
N ASP A 158 41.37 -22.06 4.32
CA ASP A 158 42.00 -22.59 3.11
C ASP A 158 41.25 -23.78 2.49
N GLU A 159 39.92 -23.80 2.57
CA GLU A 159 39.20 -24.89 1.92
C GLU A 159 37.98 -24.43 1.11
N LEU A 160 38.03 -23.21 0.55
CA LEU A 160 36.97 -22.74 -0.31
C LEU A 160 37.42 -22.09 -1.63
N THR A 161 38.66 -22.43 -2.08
CA THR A 161 39.14 -21.91 -3.36
C THR A 161 39.57 -23.02 -4.32
N GLY A 162 38.93 -24.13 -4.31
CA GLY A 162 39.33 -25.28 -5.09
C GLY A 162 38.27 -26.02 -5.86
N GLN A 163 37.18 -25.36 -6.32
CA GLN A 163 36.29 -26.01 -7.28
C GLN A 163 35.57 -25.00 -8.15
N MET A 164 36.31 -24.35 -9.02
CA MET A 164 35.78 -23.77 -10.25
C MET A 164 36.79 -23.86 -11.38
N LYS A 165 36.97 -25.06 -11.85
CA LYS A 165 37.51 -25.32 -13.19
C LYS A 165 37.01 -26.68 -13.60
N LEU A 166 36.14 -26.71 -14.56
CA LEU A 166 35.91 -27.75 -15.53
C LEU A 166 34.56 -27.51 -16.19
N PHE A 167 34.60 -26.82 -17.31
CA PHE A 167 33.79 -27.06 -18.51
C PHE A 167 34.31 -26.08 -19.57
N GLU A 168 35.38 -26.54 -20.19
CA GLU A 168 35.74 -26.14 -21.53
C GLU A 168 35.87 -27.46 -22.33
N ASP A 169 35.42 -27.40 -23.61
CA ASP A 169 35.58 -28.32 -24.70
C ASP A 169 34.59 -29.49 -24.77
N GLU A 170 33.70 -29.48 -25.70
CA GLU A 170 33.72 -29.74 -27.16
C GLU A 170 32.42 -29.32 -27.81
#